data_40e008fcbd78fb9beaaafcf7ef924af8
#
_entry.id   40e008fcbd78fb9beaaafcf7ef924af8
#
_cell.length_a   1.000
_cell.length_b   1.000
_cell.length_c   1.000
_cell.angle_alpha   90.00
_cell.angle_beta   90.00
_cell.angle_gamma   90.00
#
_symmetry.space_group_name_H-M   'P 1'
#
loop_
_entity.id
_entity.type
_entity.pdbx_description
1 polymer ?
#
loop_
_entity_poly.entity_id
_entity_poly.type
_entity_poly.pdbx_seq_one_letter_code
_entity_poly.pdbx_strand_id
1 'polypeptide(L)'
;MKNKIMWIVYVIFFFLILFLLYSKVEKKDKLKETTQNLTEDIIYNSNIIDNVNYKYKDSDNNEYNINAIKGEIDFTNDDTIYLTTVTALIKLNNGNIISITSDYGKYNTKNYDTIFSKNVKIDYLENTIIGEYLDFSMQRNSMIIS
;
A
#
# COMPACT_ATOMS: atom_id res chain seq x y z
N MET A 1 73.25 4.91 -9.17
CA MET A 1 72.18 4.01 -9.53
C MET A 1 71.15 3.78 -8.40
N LYS A 2 71.57 3.59 -7.16
CA LYS A 2 70.66 3.34 -5.99
C LYS A 2 69.61 4.43 -5.77
N ASN A 3 69.93 5.71 -5.91
CA ASN A 3 68.93 6.81 -5.68
C ASN A 3 67.87 6.89 -6.70
N LYS A 4 68.07 6.48 -7.96
CA LYS A 4 67.02 6.45 -8.99
C LYS A 4 66.02 5.33 -8.75
N ILE A 5 66.51 4.17 -8.27
CA ILE A 5 65.62 3.04 -7.96
C ILE A 5 64.77 3.36 -6.74
N MET A 6 65.32 4.01 -5.73
CA MET A 6 64.56 4.42 -4.54
C MET A 6 63.48 5.43 -4.89
N TRP A 7 63.75 6.36 -5.79
CA TRP A 7 62.75 7.34 -6.22
C TRP A 7 61.59 6.71 -6.99
N ILE A 8 61.86 5.70 -7.83
CA ILE A 8 60.84 4.93 -8.52
C ILE A 8 59.94 4.18 -7.55
N VAL A 9 60.51 3.59 -6.49
CA VAL A 9 59.72 2.90 -5.45
C VAL A 9 58.76 3.86 -4.72
N TYR A 10 59.21 5.07 -4.39
CA TYR A 10 58.34 6.07 -3.77
C TYR A 10 57.18 6.51 -4.68
N VAL A 11 57.43 6.66 -5.98
CA VAL A 11 56.39 7.02 -6.94
C VAL A 11 55.33 5.90 -7.08
N ILE A 12 55.76 4.65 -7.15
CA ILE A 12 54.86 3.49 -7.20
C ILE A 12 54.00 3.41 -5.91
N PHE A 13 54.66 3.61 -4.75
CA PHE A 13 53.97 3.57 -3.46
C PHE A 13 52.93 4.72 -3.33
N PHE A 14 53.23 5.90 -3.85
CA PHE A 14 52.32 7.04 -3.90
C PHE A 14 51.08 6.75 -4.77
N PHE A 15 51.28 6.16 -5.94
CA PHE A 15 50.15 5.78 -6.82
C PHE A 15 49.33 4.65 -6.20
N LEU A 16 49.93 3.74 -5.46
CA LEU A 16 49.20 2.66 -4.76
C LEU A 16 48.33 3.21 -3.64
N ILE A 17 48.80 4.22 -2.90
CA ILE A 17 48.00 4.91 -1.88
C ILE A 17 46.82 5.65 -2.52
N LEU A 18 47.08 6.38 -3.62
CA LEU A 18 46.00 7.07 -4.38
C LEU A 18 44.95 6.09 -4.88
N PHE A 19 45.34 4.94 -5.39
CA PHE A 19 44.44 3.89 -5.85
C PHE A 19 43.58 3.33 -4.70
N LEU A 20 44.18 3.10 -3.53
CA LEU A 20 43.42 2.63 -2.34
C LEU A 20 42.46 3.67 -1.80
N LEU A 21 42.77 4.96 -1.89
CA LEU A 21 41.87 6.04 -1.50
C LEU A 21 40.70 6.16 -2.49
N TYR A 22 40.99 6.05 -3.79
CA TYR A 22 39.98 6.10 -4.84
C TYR A 22 38.97 4.94 -4.71
N SER A 23 39.47 3.71 -4.48
CA SER A 23 38.63 2.53 -4.31
C SER A 23 37.72 2.58 -3.06
N LYS A 24 38.12 3.34 -2.03
CA LYS A 24 37.26 3.58 -0.85
C LYS A 24 36.16 4.59 -1.10
N VAL A 25 36.38 5.55 -2.01
CA VAL A 25 35.36 6.57 -2.36
C VAL A 25 34.21 5.92 -3.15
N GLU A 26 34.51 5.12 -4.18
CA GLU A 26 33.49 4.43 -4.96
C GLU A 26 32.60 3.48 -4.12
N LYS A 27 33.17 2.82 -3.11
CA LYS A 27 32.39 1.96 -2.20
C LYS A 27 31.43 2.75 -1.31
N LYS A 28 31.77 4.00 -0.95
CA LYS A 28 30.90 4.84 -0.13
C LYS A 28 29.70 5.36 -0.92
N ASP A 29 29.89 5.71 -2.19
CA ASP A 29 28.79 6.24 -3.02
C ASP A 29 27.79 5.13 -3.39
N LYS A 30 28.27 3.93 -3.74
CA LYS A 30 27.39 2.77 -3.97
C LYS A 30 26.60 2.35 -2.72
N LEU A 31 27.19 2.48 -1.52
CA LEU A 31 26.50 2.16 -0.28
C LEU A 31 25.42 3.21 0.06
N LYS A 32 25.66 4.49 -0.29
CA LYS A 32 24.68 5.56 -0.11
C LYS A 32 23.50 5.43 -1.04
N GLU A 33 23.73 5.15 -2.33
CA GLU A 33 22.64 4.93 -3.29
C GLU A 33 21.77 3.70 -2.92
N THR A 34 22.41 2.59 -2.52
CA THR A 34 21.67 1.38 -2.10
C THR A 34 20.88 1.63 -0.82
N THR A 35 21.39 2.40 0.13
CA THR A 35 20.69 2.71 1.38
C THR A 35 19.55 3.71 1.17
N GLN A 36 19.72 4.70 0.27
CA GLN A 36 18.65 5.63 -0.08
C GLN A 36 17.51 4.91 -0.81
N ASN A 37 17.82 4.08 -1.80
CA ASN A 37 16.80 3.33 -2.52
C ASN A 37 16.05 2.33 -1.62
N LEU A 38 16.76 1.66 -0.68
CA LEU A 38 16.10 0.78 0.30
C LEU A 38 15.23 1.56 1.30
N THR A 39 15.62 2.79 1.66
CA THR A 39 14.86 3.61 2.60
C THR A 39 13.63 4.22 1.93
N GLU A 40 13.75 4.65 0.66
CA GLU A 40 12.61 5.14 -0.12
C GLU A 40 11.62 4.02 -0.46
N ASP A 41 12.09 2.84 -0.86
CA ASP A 41 11.25 1.67 -1.11
C ASP A 41 10.53 1.19 0.17
N ILE A 42 11.20 1.21 1.33
CA ILE A 42 10.59 0.83 2.61
C ILE A 42 9.54 1.87 3.04
N ILE A 43 9.79 3.16 2.86
CA ILE A 43 8.83 4.22 3.19
C ILE A 43 7.63 4.17 2.26
N TYR A 44 7.83 3.93 0.97
CA TYR A 44 6.75 3.82 0.00
C TYR A 44 5.92 2.55 0.21
N ASN A 45 6.56 1.41 0.50
CA ASN A 45 5.89 0.12 0.72
C ASN A 45 5.22 0.00 2.09
N SER A 46 5.61 0.79 3.10
CA SER A 46 5.02 0.71 4.44
C SER A 46 3.56 1.19 4.49
N ASN A 47 3.10 1.85 3.44
CA ASN A 47 1.74 2.40 3.33
C ASN A 47 0.81 1.54 2.46
N ILE A 48 1.34 0.52 1.80
CA ILE A 48 0.60 -0.35 0.89
C ILE A 48 0.33 -1.69 1.55
N ILE A 49 -0.89 -2.16 1.45
CA ILE A 49 -1.34 -3.46 1.92
C ILE A 49 -1.84 -4.24 0.70
N ASP A 50 -1.25 -5.38 0.41
CA ASP A 50 -1.72 -6.29 -0.62
C ASP A 50 -2.74 -7.28 -0.05
N ASN A 51 -3.76 -7.62 -0.84
CA ASN A 51 -4.79 -8.58 -0.49
C ASN A 51 -5.52 -8.24 0.82
N VAL A 52 -6.09 -7.02 0.87
CA VAL A 52 -6.87 -6.56 2.03
C VAL A 52 -8.07 -7.48 2.25
N ASN A 53 -8.23 -7.95 3.47
CA ASN A 53 -9.41 -8.67 3.92
C ASN A 53 -9.83 -8.14 5.30
N TYR A 54 -10.98 -7.50 5.35
CA TYR A 54 -11.56 -6.98 6.59
C TYR A 54 -12.90 -7.66 6.87
N LYS A 55 -13.09 -8.13 8.09
CA LYS A 55 -14.32 -8.79 8.54
C LYS A 55 -14.86 -8.14 9.80
N TYR A 56 -16.15 -7.91 9.81
CA TYR A 56 -16.87 -7.38 10.97
C TYR A 56 -18.22 -8.10 11.11
N LYS A 57 -18.70 -8.20 12.34
CA LYS A 57 -20.02 -8.71 12.67
C LYS A 57 -20.73 -7.72 13.59
N ASP A 58 -21.94 -7.31 13.21
CA ASP A 58 -22.74 -6.40 14.03
C ASP A 58 -23.56 -7.11 15.13
N SER A 59 -24.26 -6.31 15.94
CA SER A 59 -25.12 -6.82 17.02
C SER A 59 -26.32 -7.64 16.51
N ASP A 60 -26.73 -7.42 15.29
CA ASP A 60 -27.86 -8.12 14.64
C ASP A 60 -27.43 -9.41 13.95
N ASN A 61 -26.17 -9.80 14.12
CA ASN A 61 -25.53 -10.96 13.49
C ASN A 61 -25.35 -10.86 11.96
N ASN A 62 -25.42 -9.68 11.38
CA ASN A 62 -24.98 -9.51 9.99
C ASN A 62 -23.45 -9.57 9.94
N GLU A 63 -22.93 -10.22 8.90
CA GLU A 63 -21.47 -10.37 8.69
C GLU A 63 -21.05 -9.56 7.49
N TYR A 64 -20.06 -8.71 7.67
CA TYR A 64 -19.51 -7.83 6.65
C TYR A 64 -18.10 -8.30 6.31
N ASN A 65 -17.81 -8.50 5.03
CA ASN A 65 -16.49 -8.89 4.56
C ASN A 65 -16.10 -7.98 3.37
N ILE A 66 -15.06 -7.17 3.55
CA ILE A 66 -14.50 -6.31 2.51
C ILE A 66 -13.17 -6.88 2.06
N ASN A 67 -13.04 -7.14 0.77
CA ASN A 67 -11.82 -7.59 0.13
C ASN A 67 -11.38 -6.54 -0.90
N ALA A 68 -10.07 -6.33 -1.02
CA ALA A 68 -9.49 -5.53 -2.09
C ALA A 68 -8.14 -6.11 -2.51
N ILE A 69 -7.78 -5.96 -3.78
CA ILE A 69 -6.47 -6.39 -4.26
C ILE A 69 -5.36 -5.57 -3.58
N LYS A 70 -5.62 -4.27 -3.37
CA LYS A 70 -4.65 -3.35 -2.77
C LYS A 70 -5.35 -2.36 -1.85
N GLY A 71 -4.70 -2.05 -0.73
CA GLY A 71 -5.04 -0.97 0.19
C GLY A 71 -3.88 -0.01 0.34
N GLU A 72 -4.17 1.28 0.48
CA GLU A 72 -3.20 2.33 0.77
C GLU A 72 -3.68 3.16 1.95
N ILE A 73 -2.88 3.20 3.03
CA ILE A 73 -3.21 3.97 4.22
C ILE A 73 -2.92 5.45 3.95
N ASP A 74 -3.84 6.35 4.29
CA ASP A 74 -3.64 7.78 4.18
C ASP A 74 -2.67 8.28 5.26
N PHE A 75 -1.52 8.84 4.87
CA PHE A 75 -0.53 9.38 5.82
C PHE A 75 -1.03 10.57 6.64
N THR A 76 -2.02 11.29 6.13
CA THR A 76 -2.61 12.44 6.82
C THR A 76 -3.75 12.04 7.74
N ASN A 77 -4.31 10.84 7.51
CA ASN A 77 -5.42 10.28 8.27
C ASN A 77 -5.33 8.75 8.26
N ASP A 78 -4.63 8.19 9.23
CA ASP A 78 -4.37 6.75 9.39
C ASP A 78 -5.63 5.91 9.62
N ASP A 79 -6.78 6.54 9.89
CA ASP A 79 -8.07 5.87 9.94
C ASP A 79 -8.68 5.63 8.55
N THR A 80 -8.07 6.15 7.49
CA THR A 80 -8.56 6.04 6.12
C THR A 80 -7.68 5.10 5.30
N ILE A 81 -8.30 4.13 4.64
CA ILE A 81 -7.65 3.21 3.71
C ILE A 81 -8.31 3.37 2.34
N TYR A 82 -7.51 3.72 1.34
CA TYR A 82 -7.94 3.71 -0.07
C TYR A 82 -7.77 2.31 -0.63
N LEU A 83 -8.82 1.78 -1.24
CA LEU A 83 -8.89 0.41 -1.74
C LEU A 83 -8.97 0.39 -3.26
N THR A 84 -8.37 -0.62 -3.87
CA THR A 84 -8.43 -0.84 -5.33
C THR A 84 -8.96 -2.24 -5.62
N THR A 85 -9.88 -2.34 -6.55
CA THR A 85 -10.59 -3.57 -6.95
C THR A 85 -11.28 -4.19 -5.74
N VAL A 86 -12.40 -3.59 -5.38
CA VAL A 86 -13.10 -3.88 -4.13
C VAL A 86 -14.25 -4.85 -4.35
N THR A 87 -14.39 -5.79 -3.43
CA THR A 87 -15.58 -6.65 -3.32
C THR A 87 -16.01 -6.67 -1.85
N ALA A 88 -17.23 -6.25 -1.57
CA ALA A 88 -17.82 -6.39 -0.25
C ALA A 88 -18.98 -7.39 -0.28
N LEU A 89 -19.01 -8.26 0.72
CA LEU A 89 -20.10 -9.23 0.94
C LEU A 89 -20.73 -8.94 2.30
N ILE A 90 -22.04 -8.69 2.30
CA ILE A 90 -22.82 -8.50 3.52
C ILE A 90 -23.77 -9.69 3.64
N LYS A 91 -23.52 -10.57 4.58
CA LYS A 91 -24.40 -11.68 4.91
C LYS A 91 -25.36 -11.24 6.00
N LEU A 92 -26.62 -11.10 5.64
CA LEU A 92 -27.67 -10.72 6.56
C LEU A 92 -28.04 -11.87 7.51
N ASN A 93 -28.60 -11.54 8.66
CA ASN A 93 -29.02 -12.52 9.68
C ASN A 93 -30.08 -13.52 9.19
N ASN A 94 -30.85 -13.15 8.15
CA ASN A 94 -31.83 -14.02 7.46
C ASN A 94 -31.17 -14.97 6.43
N GLY A 95 -29.85 -14.92 6.28
CA GLY A 95 -29.06 -15.75 5.35
C GLY A 95 -28.91 -15.17 3.94
N ASN A 96 -29.59 -14.08 3.60
CA ASN A 96 -29.41 -13.40 2.31
C ASN A 96 -28.05 -12.71 2.24
N ILE A 97 -27.52 -12.59 1.01
CA ILE A 97 -26.23 -11.95 0.75
C ILE A 97 -26.43 -10.75 -0.17
N ILE A 98 -25.83 -9.62 0.23
CA ILE A 98 -25.65 -8.45 -0.63
C ILE A 98 -24.19 -8.49 -1.09
N SER A 99 -23.94 -8.42 -2.40
CA SER A 99 -22.63 -8.30 -2.99
C SER A 99 -22.45 -6.92 -3.59
N ILE A 100 -21.33 -6.25 -3.26
CA ILE A 100 -20.99 -4.93 -3.79
C ILE A 100 -19.62 -5.05 -4.43
N THR A 101 -19.47 -4.57 -5.66
CA THR A 101 -18.18 -4.48 -6.35
C THR A 101 -17.93 -3.07 -6.85
N SER A 102 -16.68 -2.64 -6.90
CA SER A 102 -16.26 -1.35 -7.47
C SER A 102 -14.78 -1.35 -7.84
N ASP A 103 -14.36 -0.39 -8.67
CA ASP A 103 -12.94 -0.21 -8.98
C ASP A 103 -12.17 0.33 -7.78
N TYR A 104 -12.77 1.25 -7.02
CA TYR A 104 -12.14 1.89 -5.86
C TYR A 104 -13.05 1.91 -4.64
N GLY A 105 -12.40 1.96 -3.48
CA GLY A 105 -13.08 2.16 -2.21
C GLY A 105 -12.31 3.12 -1.30
N LYS A 106 -13.03 3.76 -0.38
CA LYS A 106 -12.46 4.51 0.74
C LYS A 106 -13.10 3.98 2.01
N TYR A 107 -12.32 3.28 2.81
CA TYR A 107 -12.75 2.62 4.05
C TYR A 107 -12.26 3.40 5.27
N ASN A 108 -13.14 3.65 6.22
CA ASN A 108 -12.78 4.26 7.49
C ASN A 108 -12.75 3.20 8.59
N THR A 109 -11.61 3.02 9.24
CA THR A 109 -11.38 1.98 10.26
C THR A 109 -12.06 2.26 11.60
N LYS A 110 -12.44 3.54 11.86
CA LYS A 110 -13.08 3.94 13.13
C LYS A 110 -14.58 3.71 13.14
N ASN A 111 -15.26 4.07 12.05
CA ASN A 111 -16.72 4.03 11.97
C ASN A 111 -17.24 3.02 10.96
N TYR A 112 -16.32 2.32 10.24
CA TYR A 112 -16.61 1.30 9.23
C TYR A 112 -17.38 1.81 8.01
N ASP A 113 -17.50 3.13 7.85
CA ASP A 113 -18.10 3.73 6.66
C ASP A 113 -17.23 3.43 5.45
N THR A 114 -17.86 3.08 4.35
CA THR A 114 -17.18 2.73 3.12
C THR A 114 -17.81 3.47 1.95
N ILE A 115 -16.98 4.19 1.21
CA ILE A 115 -17.37 4.78 -0.06
C ILE A 115 -16.83 3.88 -1.17
N PHE A 116 -17.71 3.40 -2.03
CA PHE A 116 -17.35 2.69 -3.25
C PHE A 116 -17.50 3.65 -4.43
N SER A 117 -16.57 3.59 -5.38
CA SER A 117 -16.59 4.50 -6.52
C SER A 117 -16.06 3.86 -7.79
N LYS A 118 -16.62 4.29 -8.90
CA LYS A 118 -16.45 3.79 -10.26
C LYS A 118 -16.91 2.35 -10.46
N ASN A 119 -17.76 2.15 -11.46
CA ASN A 119 -18.28 0.85 -11.83
C ASN A 119 -18.91 0.12 -10.62
N VAL A 120 -19.65 0.86 -9.79
CA VAL A 120 -20.30 0.29 -8.61
C VAL A 120 -21.45 -0.61 -9.06
N LYS A 121 -21.44 -1.85 -8.59
CA LYS A 121 -22.50 -2.82 -8.83
C LYS A 121 -22.92 -3.44 -7.49
N ILE A 122 -24.22 -3.45 -7.23
CA ILE A 122 -24.82 -4.09 -6.06
C ILE A 122 -25.73 -5.21 -6.56
N ASP A 123 -25.46 -6.42 -6.12
CA ASP A 123 -26.33 -7.58 -6.37
C ASP A 123 -27.02 -7.99 -5.06
N TYR A 124 -28.34 -8.07 -5.07
CA TYR A 124 -29.15 -8.54 -3.95
C TYR A 124 -30.33 -9.37 -4.45
N LEU A 125 -30.40 -10.63 -4.06
CA LEU A 125 -31.34 -11.61 -4.60
C LEU A 125 -31.25 -11.65 -6.15
N GLU A 126 -32.34 -11.39 -6.84
CA GLU A 126 -32.41 -11.36 -8.32
C GLU A 126 -32.24 -9.93 -8.89
N ASN A 127 -31.94 -8.94 -8.04
CA ASN A 127 -31.83 -7.54 -8.44
C ASN A 127 -30.37 -7.10 -8.53
N THR A 128 -30.09 -6.30 -9.56
CA THR A 128 -28.79 -5.63 -9.75
C THR A 128 -29.03 -4.13 -9.82
N ILE A 129 -28.25 -3.36 -9.05
CA ILE A 129 -28.23 -1.91 -9.10
C ILE A 129 -26.83 -1.49 -9.54
N ILE A 130 -26.72 -0.55 -10.46
CA ILE A 130 -25.46 -0.01 -10.99
C ILE A 130 -25.43 1.48 -10.74
N GLY A 131 -24.26 2.00 -10.36
CA GLY A 131 -24.01 3.42 -10.14
C GLY A 131 -22.52 3.74 -10.22
N GLU A 132 -22.20 5.01 -10.12
CA GLU A 132 -20.80 5.47 -10.10
C GLU A 132 -20.27 5.67 -8.67
N TYR A 133 -21.19 5.82 -7.71
CA TYR A 133 -20.85 6.12 -6.34
C TYR A 133 -21.85 5.47 -5.37
N LEU A 134 -21.34 4.90 -4.29
CA LEU A 134 -22.11 4.35 -3.18
C LEU A 134 -21.51 4.79 -1.86
N ASP A 135 -22.26 5.54 -1.05
CA ASP A 135 -21.97 5.80 0.36
C ASP A 135 -22.69 4.73 1.21
N PHE A 136 -21.89 3.88 1.82
CA PHE A 136 -22.34 2.85 2.75
C PHE A 136 -21.90 3.21 4.18
N SER A 137 -22.85 3.37 5.08
CA SER A 137 -22.58 3.67 6.47
C SER A 137 -23.27 2.67 7.40
N MET A 138 -22.47 1.94 8.14
CA MET A 138 -22.95 1.01 9.17
C MET A 138 -23.57 1.78 10.34
N GLN A 139 -22.93 2.87 10.75
CA GLN A 139 -23.40 3.67 11.89
C GLN A 139 -24.77 4.31 11.62
N ARG A 140 -25.00 4.79 10.39
CA ARG A 140 -26.28 5.37 9.97
C ARG A 140 -27.27 4.31 9.50
N ASN A 141 -26.87 3.06 9.39
CA ASN A 141 -27.63 1.96 8.78
C ASN A 141 -28.21 2.39 7.41
N SER A 142 -27.39 2.96 6.56
CA SER A 142 -27.80 3.59 5.31
C SER A 142 -26.89 3.25 4.15
N MET A 143 -27.50 3.24 2.96
CA MET A 143 -26.84 2.98 1.69
C MET A 143 -27.40 3.96 0.67
N ILE A 144 -26.54 4.84 0.11
CA ILE A 144 -26.94 5.87 -0.86
C ILE A 144 -26.12 5.66 -2.13
N ILE A 145 -26.82 5.39 -3.24
CA ILE A 145 -26.19 5.19 -4.56
C ILE A 145 -26.57 6.33 -5.51
N SER A 146 -25.61 6.75 -6.34
CA SER A 146 -25.77 7.74 -7.39
C SER A 146 -24.97 7.40 -8.64
#